data_5c6b2df9df74ebb7ef8fbb62308799b5
#
_entry.id   5c6b2df9df74ebb7ef8fbb62308799b5
#
_cell.length_a   1.000
_cell.length_b   1.000
_cell.length_c   1.000
_cell.angle_alpha   90.00
_cell.angle_beta   90.00
_cell.angle_gamma   90.00
#
_symmetry.space_group_name_H-M   'P 1'
#
loop_
_entity.id
_entity.type
_entity.pdbx_description
1 polymer ?
#
loop_
_entity_poly.entity_id
_entity_poly.type
_entity_poly.pdbx_seq_one_letter_code
_entity_poly.pdbx_strand_id
1 'polypeptide(L)'
;MSNIHPSAIVEDGAVIGDGTKIGAFCVIGAHVKLGNNLVLHSHVAVSGHTEIGDNTQIFPFSSLGHAPQDLKYKGEKTRLVIGKNNTIREHVTMNPGTEGGGALTQVGDNCLFMVSTHVAHDCMLGHHVIMANNATLAGHVQVGDGAIIGGLSAVHQFVRIGTGAMIGGMSGVESDVIPYGSVVGERAWLAGLNLIGLKRRNLERSDIHALRNAYKIMFNSDEGTLADRAAIIEEQSGHVPVVAEVLKFMGAETSRKMLMPRRESTAQGATSDAS
;
A
#
# COMPACT_ATOMS: atom_id res chain seq x y z
N MET A 1 28.97 -16.63 -4.06
CA MET A 1 29.31 -16.60 -2.61
C MET A 1 28.80 -15.30 -2.01
N SER A 2 28.14 -15.38 -0.85
CA SER A 2 27.72 -14.21 -0.06
C SER A 2 28.91 -13.49 0.57
N ASN A 3 28.78 -12.17 0.78
CA ASN A 3 29.81 -11.35 1.44
C ASN A 3 29.21 -10.82 2.76
N ILE A 4 29.64 -11.40 3.89
CA ILE A 4 29.13 -11.08 5.22
C ILE A 4 30.21 -10.34 6.00
N HIS A 5 29.89 -9.13 6.51
CA HIS A 5 30.83 -8.35 7.31
C HIS A 5 31.12 -9.07 8.65
N PRO A 6 32.36 -9.10 9.15
CA PRO A 6 32.74 -9.85 10.37
C PRO A 6 31.95 -9.45 11.64
N SER A 7 31.43 -8.22 11.70
CA SER A 7 30.61 -7.76 12.83
C SER A 7 29.10 -8.02 12.66
N ALA A 8 28.68 -8.63 11.56
CA ALA A 8 27.28 -9.04 11.40
C ALA A 8 27.04 -10.35 12.17
N ILE A 9 25.85 -10.48 12.75
CA ILE A 9 25.38 -11.69 13.40
C ILE A 9 24.39 -12.37 12.46
N VAL A 10 24.71 -13.56 12.00
CA VAL A 10 23.83 -14.42 11.22
C VAL A 10 23.62 -15.69 12.03
N GLU A 11 22.40 -15.89 12.53
CA GLU A 11 22.06 -17.05 13.35
C GLU A 11 22.07 -18.35 12.55
N ASP A 12 22.39 -19.45 13.20
CA ASP A 12 22.37 -20.79 12.60
C ASP A 12 20.95 -21.12 12.11
N GLY A 13 20.83 -21.55 10.86
CA GLY A 13 19.55 -21.83 10.19
C GLY A 13 19.10 -20.76 9.21
N ALA A 14 19.68 -19.56 9.24
CA ALA A 14 19.42 -18.55 8.22
C ALA A 14 19.90 -19.01 6.84
N VAL A 15 19.10 -18.75 5.81
CA VAL A 15 19.44 -19.07 4.40
C VAL A 15 19.81 -17.80 3.66
N ILE A 16 21.05 -17.74 3.15
CA ILE A 16 21.56 -16.55 2.46
C ILE A 16 21.88 -16.93 1.01
N GLY A 17 21.21 -16.27 0.06
CA GLY A 17 21.40 -16.49 -1.38
C GLY A 17 22.74 -15.96 -1.90
N ASP A 18 23.10 -16.43 -3.10
CA ASP A 18 24.37 -16.07 -3.75
C ASP A 18 24.45 -14.58 -4.08
N GLY A 19 25.66 -14.01 -3.96
CA GLY A 19 25.93 -12.60 -4.26
C GLY A 19 25.37 -11.62 -3.22
N THR A 20 24.65 -12.09 -2.18
CA THR A 20 24.09 -11.24 -1.14
C THR A 20 25.18 -10.67 -0.25
N LYS A 21 25.10 -9.35 0.01
CA LYS A 21 26.03 -8.58 0.84
C LYS A 21 25.36 -8.17 2.14
N ILE A 22 25.97 -8.53 3.27
CA ILE A 22 25.47 -8.19 4.62
C ILE A 22 26.48 -7.26 5.28
N GLY A 23 26.08 -6.01 5.52
CA GLY A 23 26.90 -4.95 6.09
C GLY A 23 27.18 -5.12 7.58
N ALA A 24 27.97 -4.18 8.12
CA ALA A 24 28.38 -4.20 9.52
C ALA A 24 27.18 -4.10 10.48
N PHE A 25 27.24 -4.82 11.61
CA PHE A 25 26.25 -4.78 12.68
C PHE A 25 24.83 -5.16 12.26
N CYS A 26 24.67 -5.89 11.16
CA CYS A 26 23.40 -6.52 10.82
C CYS A 26 23.13 -7.71 11.74
N VAL A 27 21.84 -7.97 12.01
CA VAL A 27 21.39 -9.14 12.75
C VAL A 27 20.35 -9.88 11.91
N ILE A 28 20.62 -11.15 11.58
CA ILE A 28 19.78 -12.00 10.75
C ILE A 28 19.37 -13.23 11.55
N GLY A 29 18.07 -13.37 11.85
CA GLY A 29 17.53 -14.45 12.68
C GLY A 29 17.52 -15.80 11.97
N ALA A 30 17.46 -16.88 12.74
CA ALA A 30 17.61 -18.27 12.31
C ALA A 30 16.59 -18.74 11.25
N HIS A 31 15.40 -18.13 11.18
CA HIS A 31 14.35 -18.53 10.25
C HIS A 31 14.22 -17.63 9.04
N VAL A 32 15.18 -16.71 8.86
CA VAL A 32 15.22 -15.76 7.74
C VAL A 32 15.73 -16.43 6.48
N LYS A 33 15.11 -16.11 5.36
CA LYS A 33 15.57 -16.51 4.02
C LYS A 33 15.79 -15.26 3.17
N LEU A 34 17.02 -15.01 2.80
CA LEU A 34 17.43 -13.96 1.87
C LEU A 34 17.72 -14.57 0.50
N GLY A 35 17.13 -13.99 -0.55
CA GLY A 35 17.38 -14.36 -1.93
C GLY A 35 18.79 -13.98 -2.42
N ASN A 36 18.99 -13.93 -3.73
CA ASN A 36 20.28 -13.65 -4.36
C ASN A 36 20.48 -12.14 -4.54
N ASN A 37 21.75 -11.72 -4.51
CA ASN A 37 22.18 -10.34 -4.82
C ASN A 37 21.53 -9.25 -3.96
N LEU A 38 21.09 -9.55 -2.74
CA LEU A 38 20.62 -8.54 -1.81
C LEU A 38 21.80 -7.67 -1.34
N VAL A 39 21.47 -6.43 -0.98
CA VAL A 39 22.39 -5.53 -0.29
C VAL A 39 21.77 -5.06 1.00
N LEU A 40 22.24 -5.59 2.13
CA LEU A 40 21.89 -5.09 3.45
C LEU A 40 23.00 -4.12 3.87
N HIS A 41 22.66 -2.86 4.04
CA HIS A 41 23.58 -1.86 4.61
C HIS A 41 23.80 -2.12 6.09
N SER A 42 24.57 -1.28 6.77
CA SER A 42 24.86 -1.51 8.21
C SER A 42 23.59 -1.40 9.09
N HIS A 43 23.61 -2.10 10.24
CA HIS A 43 22.57 -1.99 11.28
C HIS A 43 21.15 -2.39 10.81
N VAL A 44 21.04 -3.31 9.89
CA VAL A 44 19.76 -3.89 9.48
C VAL A 44 19.43 -5.08 10.38
N ALA A 45 18.20 -5.15 10.88
CA ALA A 45 17.72 -6.29 11.64
C ALA A 45 16.58 -7.00 10.88
N VAL A 46 16.75 -8.30 10.64
CA VAL A 46 15.73 -9.16 10.00
C VAL A 46 15.48 -10.35 10.92
N SER A 47 14.25 -10.59 11.29
CA SER A 47 13.88 -11.60 12.29
C SER A 47 12.65 -12.42 11.86
N GLY A 48 12.26 -13.38 12.69
CA GLY A 48 11.08 -14.24 12.47
C GLY A 48 11.15 -15.05 11.18
N HIS A 49 10.00 -15.55 10.72
CA HIS A 49 9.90 -16.25 9.44
C HIS A 49 9.76 -15.26 8.28
N THR A 50 10.86 -14.57 7.98
CA THR A 50 10.91 -13.52 6.95
C THR A 50 11.62 -14.03 5.71
N GLU A 51 10.99 -13.88 4.56
CA GLU A 51 11.55 -14.21 3.25
C GLU A 51 11.66 -12.92 2.43
N ILE A 52 12.86 -12.66 1.86
CA ILE A 52 13.12 -11.46 1.04
C ILE A 52 13.68 -11.89 -0.32
N GLY A 53 13.01 -11.46 -1.38
CA GLY A 53 13.35 -11.81 -2.76
C GLY A 53 14.59 -11.11 -3.30
N ASP A 54 15.08 -11.61 -4.44
CA ASP A 54 16.34 -11.22 -5.08
C ASP A 54 16.46 -9.70 -5.34
N ASN A 55 17.70 -9.21 -5.42
CA ASN A 55 18.07 -7.85 -5.81
C ASN A 55 17.47 -6.73 -4.93
N THR A 56 16.98 -7.05 -3.73
CA THR A 56 16.43 -6.07 -2.80
C THR A 56 17.56 -5.35 -2.05
N GLN A 57 17.42 -4.02 -1.89
CA GLN A 57 18.31 -3.19 -1.08
C GLN A 57 17.64 -2.75 0.21
N ILE A 58 18.34 -2.91 1.34
CA ILE A 58 17.84 -2.58 2.67
C ILE A 58 18.82 -1.65 3.35
N PHE A 59 18.34 -0.47 3.70
CA PHE A 59 19.12 0.63 4.25
C PHE A 59 19.20 0.59 5.77
N PRO A 60 20.12 1.34 6.38
CA PRO A 60 20.42 1.23 7.81
C PRO A 60 19.21 1.42 8.72
N PHE A 61 19.23 0.71 9.86
CA PHE A 61 18.23 0.76 10.92
C PHE A 61 16.83 0.29 10.51
N SER A 62 16.68 -0.40 9.38
CA SER A 62 15.44 -1.09 9.04
C SER A 62 15.24 -2.30 9.95
N SER A 63 13.98 -2.54 10.36
CA SER A 63 13.57 -3.62 11.26
C SER A 63 12.44 -4.42 10.61
N LEU A 64 12.77 -5.62 10.11
CA LEU A 64 11.89 -6.44 9.30
C LEU A 64 11.60 -7.78 10.00
N GLY A 65 10.31 -8.13 10.12
CA GLY A 65 9.87 -9.42 10.63
C GLY A 65 9.88 -9.55 12.17
N HIS A 66 10.07 -8.46 12.90
CA HIS A 66 9.89 -8.46 14.37
C HIS A 66 8.40 -8.52 14.72
N ALA A 67 8.12 -8.99 15.95
CA ALA A 67 6.77 -9.17 16.47
C ALA A 67 5.85 -7.97 16.15
N PRO A 68 4.60 -8.22 15.69
CA PRO A 68 3.67 -7.15 15.40
C PRO A 68 3.26 -6.39 16.67
N GLN A 69 2.86 -5.14 16.50
CA GLN A 69 2.37 -4.28 17.57
C GLN A 69 0.87 -4.55 17.82
N ASP A 70 0.50 -5.81 17.95
CA ASP A 70 -0.85 -6.27 18.29
C ASP A 70 -0.85 -6.97 19.64
N LEU A 71 -1.68 -6.47 20.56
CA LEU A 71 -1.82 -7.03 21.92
C LEU A 71 -2.33 -8.48 21.94
N LYS A 72 -2.93 -8.96 20.86
CA LYS A 72 -3.40 -10.33 20.70
C LYS A 72 -2.29 -11.29 20.28
N TYR A 73 -1.20 -10.79 19.71
CA TYR A 73 -0.08 -11.61 19.27
C TYR A 73 0.61 -12.28 20.46
N LYS A 74 0.77 -13.60 20.40
CA LYS A 74 1.33 -14.43 21.49
C LYS A 74 2.62 -15.16 21.10
N GLY A 75 3.24 -14.78 19.96
CA GLY A 75 4.43 -15.44 19.45
C GLY A 75 4.14 -16.59 18.50
N GLU A 76 2.96 -16.65 17.93
CA GLU A 76 2.57 -17.63 16.94
C GLU A 76 3.43 -17.55 15.68
N LYS A 77 3.55 -18.69 14.97
CA LYS A 77 4.37 -18.79 13.76
C LYS A 77 3.69 -18.11 12.58
N THR A 78 4.03 -16.85 12.33
CA THR A 78 3.53 -16.05 11.25
C THR A 78 4.66 -15.56 10.33
N ARG A 79 4.34 -15.08 9.14
CA ARG A 79 5.32 -14.81 8.08
C ARG A 79 5.28 -13.36 7.60
N LEU A 80 6.47 -12.89 7.19
CA LEU A 80 6.63 -11.71 6.35
C LEU A 80 7.29 -12.16 5.03
N VAL A 81 6.65 -11.86 3.90
CA VAL A 81 7.19 -12.19 2.57
C VAL A 81 7.34 -10.91 1.78
N ILE A 82 8.56 -10.59 1.37
CA ILE A 82 8.93 -9.43 0.57
C ILE A 82 9.43 -9.91 -0.78
N GLY A 83 8.85 -9.41 -1.86
CA GLY A 83 9.22 -9.75 -3.23
C GLY A 83 10.61 -9.26 -3.64
N LYS A 84 10.85 -9.18 -4.95
CA LYS A 84 12.14 -8.88 -5.57
C LYS A 84 12.29 -7.40 -5.90
N ASN A 85 13.55 -6.95 -6.09
CA ASN A 85 13.90 -5.61 -6.60
C ASN A 85 13.32 -4.47 -5.75
N ASN A 86 13.10 -4.68 -4.47
CA ASN A 86 12.58 -3.66 -3.57
C ASN A 86 13.68 -2.75 -3.05
N THR A 87 13.34 -1.49 -2.79
CA THR A 87 14.20 -0.54 -2.09
C THR A 87 13.55 -0.18 -0.76
N ILE A 88 14.18 -0.58 0.34
CA ILE A 88 13.72 -0.39 1.71
C ILE A 88 14.67 0.58 2.40
N ARG A 89 14.25 1.84 2.55
CA ARG A 89 15.08 2.92 3.07
C ARG A 89 15.21 2.84 4.60
N GLU A 90 15.93 3.80 5.13
CA GLU A 90 16.33 3.85 6.55
C GLU A 90 15.12 3.86 7.49
N HIS A 91 15.23 3.18 8.62
CA HIS A 91 14.22 3.13 9.68
C HIS A 91 12.85 2.55 9.25
N VAL A 92 12.77 1.86 8.12
CA VAL A 92 11.54 1.18 7.73
C VAL A 92 11.26 0.02 8.68
N THR A 93 9.99 -0.15 9.04
CA THR A 93 9.53 -1.27 9.84
C THR A 93 8.44 -2.05 9.12
N MET A 94 8.54 -3.40 9.14
CA MET A 94 7.52 -4.30 8.58
C MET A 94 7.30 -5.46 9.55
N ASN A 95 6.05 -5.69 9.94
CA ASN A 95 5.69 -6.78 10.83
C ASN A 95 5.16 -8.01 10.08
N PRO A 96 5.35 -9.23 10.58
CA PRO A 96 4.69 -10.42 10.05
C PRO A 96 3.18 -10.38 10.29
N GLY A 97 2.44 -11.32 9.72
CA GLY A 97 1.02 -11.47 9.98
C GLY A 97 0.69 -11.89 11.41
N THR A 98 -0.60 -12.03 11.70
CA THR A 98 -1.15 -12.59 12.93
C THR A 98 -2.02 -13.80 12.62
N GLU A 99 -2.24 -14.71 13.57
CA GLU A 99 -3.07 -15.91 13.35
C GLU A 99 -4.48 -15.53 12.89
N GLY A 100 -5.08 -14.50 13.51
CA GLY A 100 -6.40 -14.00 13.16
C GLY A 100 -6.50 -13.27 11.83
N GLY A 101 -5.37 -12.89 11.22
CA GLY A 101 -5.30 -12.17 9.95
C GLY A 101 -4.83 -13.01 8.75
N GLY A 102 -4.64 -14.31 8.93
CA GLY A 102 -4.15 -15.21 7.88
C GLY A 102 -2.66 -15.50 7.96
N ALA A 103 -2.01 -15.09 9.03
CA ALA A 103 -0.60 -15.38 9.37
C ALA A 103 0.43 -14.88 8.34
N LEU A 104 0.08 -13.91 7.51
CA LEU A 104 0.94 -13.42 6.43
C LEU A 104 0.84 -11.90 6.25
N THR A 105 1.98 -11.24 6.23
CA THR A 105 2.15 -9.92 5.62
C THR A 105 2.94 -10.09 4.32
N GLN A 106 2.46 -9.54 3.23
CA GLN A 106 3.08 -9.70 1.91
C GLN A 106 3.33 -8.36 1.22
N VAL A 107 4.51 -8.24 0.62
CA VAL A 107 4.93 -7.12 -0.22
C VAL A 107 5.32 -7.66 -1.58
N GLY A 108 4.82 -7.04 -2.65
CA GLY A 108 5.15 -7.39 -4.02
C GLY A 108 6.56 -6.97 -4.45
N ASP A 109 6.78 -6.96 -5.76
CA ASP A 109 8.07 -6.62 -6.37
C ASP A 109 8.17 -5.14 -6.74
N ASN A 110 9.41 -4.64 -6.89
CA ASN A 110 9.72 -3.31 -7.42
C ASN A 110 9.11 -2.15 -6.62
N CYS A 111 8.93 -2.32 -5.33
CA CYS A 111 8.38 -1.30 -4.43
C CYS A 111 9.49 -0.40 -3.86
N LEU A 112 9.08 0.82 -3.48
CA LEU A 112 9.94 1.78 -2.79
C LEU A 112 9.30 2.16 -1.45
N PHE A 113 9.99 1.85 -0.38
CA PHE A 113 9.64 2.25 0.98
C PHE A 113 10.63 3.32 1.43
N MET A 114 10.19 4.58 1.46
CA MET A 114 11.04 5.69 1.87
C MET A 114 11.21 5.72 3.39
N VAL A 115 12.05 6.62 3.86
CA VAL A 115 12.49 6.72 5.27
C VAL A 115 11.33 6.65 6.25
N SER A 116 11.47 5.79 7.27
CA SER A 116 10.52 5.64 8.39
C SER A 116 9.11 5.25 8.00
N THR A 117 8.91 4.56 6.86
CA THR A 117 7.59 3.98 6.56
C THR A 117 7.32 2.76 7.41
N HIS A 118 6.03 2.50 7.68
CA HIS A 118 5.60 1.35 8.47
C HIS A 118 4.56 0.52 7.73
N VAL A 119 4.78 -0.79 7.67
CA VAL A 119 3.83 -1.80 7.21
C VAL A 119 3.48 -2.70 8.38
N ALA A 120 2.27 -2.55 8.91
CA ALA A 120 1.78 -3.36 10.02
C ALA A 120 1.45 -4.79 9.57
N HIS A 121 1.03 -5.61 10.53
CA HIS A 121 0.68 -7.01 10.35
C HIS A 121 -0.48 -7.22 9.35
N ASP A 122 -0.47 -8.35 8.67
CA ASP A 122 -1.53 -8.79 7.75
C ASP A 122 -1.79 -7.84 6.56
N CYS A 123 -0.86 -6.93 6.28
CA CYS A 123 -0.94 -6.08 5.09
C CYS A 123 -0.58 -6.85 3.83
N MET A 124 -1.32 -6.60 2.75
CA MET A 124 -1.11 -7.19 1.43
C MET A 124 -0.83 -6.09 0.42
N LEU A 125 0.43 -5.92 0.01
CA LEU A 125 0.85 -4.91 -0.95
C LEU A 125 1.19 -5.56 -2.29
N GLY A 126 0.68 -4.97 -3.37
CA GLY A 126 1.00 -5.35 -4.74
C GLY A 126 2.39 -4.90 -5.18
N HIS A 127 2.60 -4.91 -6.48
CA HIS A 127 3.86 -4.53 -7.13
C HIS A 127 3.93 -3.02 -7.37
N HIS A 128 5.16 -2.49 -7.49
CA HIS A 128 5.42 -1.07 -7.81
C HIS A 128 4.77 -0.07 -6.85
N VAL A 129 4.52 -0.45 -5.61
CA VAL A 129 3.98 0.44 -4.58
C VAL A 129 5.07 1.40 -4.11
N ILE A 130 4.70 2.66 -3.94
CA ILE A 130 5.59 3.69 -3.36
C ILE A 130 4.98 4.18 -2.05
N MET A 131 5.71 4.07 -0.96
CA MET A 131 5.39 4.70 0.31
C MET A 131 6.39 5.81 0.59
N ALA A 132 5.93 7.05 0.60
CA ALA A 132 6.78 8.21 0.89
C ALA A 132 7.08 8.32 2.39
N ASN A 133 8.04 9.18 2.76
CA ASN A 133 8.56 9.29 4.12
C ASN A 133 7.46 9.35 5.20
N ASN A 134 7.62 8.53 6.23
CA ASN A 134 6.70 8.43 7.37
C ASN A 134 5.26 7.99 7.02
N ALA A 135 5.01 7.47 5.83
CA ALA A 135 3.71 6.88 5.52
C ALA A 135 3.51 5.59 6.32
N THR A 136 2.31 5.39 6.86
CA THR A 136 2.02 4.29 7.78
C THR A 136 0.76 3.53 7.34
N LEU A 137 0.86 2.21 7.25
CA LEU A 137 -0.27 1.31 7.09
C LEU A 137 -0.56 0.61 8.41
N ALA A 138 -1.78 0.71 8.90
CA ALA A 138 -2.26 -0.10 10.02
C ALA A 138 -2.52 -1.55 9.56
N GLY A 139 -2.88 -2.44 10.48
CA GLY A 139 -3.07 -3.86 10.17
C GLY A 139 -4.15 -4.14 9.11
N HIS A 140 -3.96 -5.23 8.35
CA HIS A 140 -4.92 -5.72 7.35
C HIS A 140 -5.20 -4.79 6.17
N VAL A 141 -4.33 -3.81 5.91
CA VAL A 141 -4.47 -2.92 4.75
C VAL A 141 -4.09 -3.65 3.47
N GLN A 142 -4.89 -3.47 2.42
CA GLN A 142 -4.61 -3.98 1.09
C GLN A 142 -4.24 -2.82 0.16
N VAL A 143 -3.14 -2.94 -0.56
CA VAL A 143 -2.65 -1.90 -1.49
C VAL A 143 -2.45 -2.51 -2.86
N GLY A 144 -3.18 -2.01 -3.85
CA GLY A 144 -3.07 -2.44 -5.25
C GLY A 144 -1.78 -1.97 -5.94
N ASP A 145 -1.49 -2.57 -7.08
CA ASP A 145 -0.27 -2.33 -7.85
C ASP A 145 -0.07 -0.86 -8.22
N GLY A 146 1.14 -0.36 -7.99
CA GLY A 146 1.55 1.00 -8.35
C GLY A 146 0.77 2.10 -7.65
N ALA A 147 0.13 1.82 -6.51
CA ALA A 147 -0.40 2.86 -5.65
C ALA A 147 0.73 3.65 -5.00
N ILE A 148 0.47 4.93 -4.75
CA ILE A 148 1.43 5.84 -4.10
C ILE A 148 0.80 6.37 -2.83
N ILE A 149 1.48 6.15 -1.70
CA ILE A 149 1.09 6.66 -0.39
C ILE A 149 1.98 7.86 -0.06
N GLY A 150 1.41 9.05 -0.04
CA GLY A 150 2.12 10.30 0.22
C GLY A 150 2.71 10.37 1.63
N GLY A 151 3.73 11.21 1.78
CA GLY A 151 4.44 11.34 3.06
C GLY A 151 3.54 11.79 4.21
N LEU A 152 3.84 11.29 5.43
CA LEU A 152 3.08 11.59 6.65
C LEU A 152 1.60 11.17 6.58
N SER A 153 1.22 10.29 5.64
CA SER A 153 -0.13 9.76 5.54
C SER A 153 -0.28 8.53 6.41
N ALA A 154 -1.47 8.35 6.99
CA ALA A 154 -1.84 7.19 7.77
C ALA A 154 -3.08 6.51 7.17
N VAL A 155 -3.00 5.19 6.98
CA VAL A 155 -4.09 4.37 6.47
C VAL A 155 -4.64 3.50 7.59
N HIS A 156 -5.94 3.63 7.88
CA HIS A 156 -6.61 2.89 8.93
C HIS A 156 -6.69 1.39 8.60
N GLN A 157 -6.75 0.55 9.63
CA GLN A 157 -6.83 -0.91 9.45
C GLN A 157 -8.03 -1.34 8.58
N PHE A 158 -7.84 -2.43 7.83
CA PHE A 158 -8.81 -3.02 6.89
C PHE A 158 -9.18 -2.16 5.68
N VAL A 159 -8.52 -1.03 5.46
CA VAL A 159 -8.74 -0.21 4.27
C VAL A 159 -8.12 -0.88 3.06
N ARG A 160 -8.82 -0.82 1.93
CA ARG A 160 -8.32 -1.22 0.61
C ARG A 160 -7.99 0.02 -0.21
N ILE A 161 -6.78 0.04 -0.76
CA ILE A 161 -6.32 1.08 -1.70
C ILE A 161 -6.19 0.44 -3.07
N GLY A 162 -6.96 0.90 -4.05
CA GLY A 162 -6.98 0.34 -5.38
C GLY A 162 -5.72 0.62 -6.19
N THR A 163 -5.53 -0.15 -7.25
CA THR A 163 -4.43 -0.04 -8.21
C THR A 163 -4.24 1.40 -8.68
N GLY A 164 -3.01 1.89 -8.68
CA GLY A 164 -2.67 3.21 -9.20
C GLY A 164 -3.28 4.40 -8.46
N ALA A 165 -3.89 4.18 -7.31
CA ALA A 165 -4.40 5.27 -6.47
C ALA A 165 -3.26 6.15 -5.97
N MET A 166 -3.55 7.42 -5.75
CA MET A 166 -2.63 8.42 -5.20
C MET A 166 -3.20 8.99 -3.91
N ILE A 167 -2.57 8.70 -2.81
CA ILE A 167 -2.84 9.30 -1.52
C ILE A 167 -1.94 10.53 -1.37
N GLY A 168 -2.53 11.71 -1.28
CA GLY A 168 -1.78 12.95 -1.03
C GLY A 168 -1.11 12.94 0.33
N GLY A 169 -0.02 13.68 0.48
CA GLY A 169 0.68 13.76 1.77
C GLY A 169 -0.22 14.28 2.90
N MET A 170 0.10 13.90 4.14
CA MET A 170 -0.64 14.27 5.36
C MET A 170 -2.12 13.86 5.35
N SER A 171 -2.46 12.76 4.65
CA SER A 171 -3.83 12.28 4.57
C SER A 171 -4.12 11.18 5.59
N GLY A 172 -5.26 11.29 6.29
CA GLY A 172 -5.81 10.23 7.14
C GLY A 172 -6.87 9.44 6.39
N VAL A 173 -6.57 8.21 5.94
CA VAL A 173 -7.45 7.40 5.10
C VAL A 173 -8.20 6.38 5.95
N GLU A 174 -9.50 6.55 6.13
CA GLU A 174 -10.35 5.71 6.98
C GLU A 174 -11.32 4.81 6.17
N SER A 175 -11.36 4.97 4.86
CA SER A 175 -12.29 4.29 3.93
C SER A 175 -11.59 3.82 2.68
N ASP A 176 -12.19 2.87 1.96
CA ASP A 176 -11.63 2.27 0.75
C ASP A 176 -11.48 3.30 -0.38
N VAL A 177 -10.34 3.26 -1.05
CA VAL A 177 -9.99 4.15 -2.15
C VAL A 177 -10.09 3.38 -3.47
N ILE A 178 -10.92 3.83 -4.38
CA ILE A 178 -11.09 3.20 -5.69
C ILE A 178 -9.78 3.15 -6.48
N PRO A 179 -9.60 2.18 -7.38
CA PRO A 179 -8.49 2.19 -8.32
C PRO A 179 -8.40 3.53 -9.06
N TYR A 180 -7.18 4.00 -9.24
CA TYR A 180 -6.87 5.27 -9.91
C TYR A 180 -7.43 6.52 -9.21
N GLY A 181 -7.97 6.40 -8.01
CA GLY A 181 -8.46 7.52 -7.22
C GLY A 181 -7.33 8.45 -6.76
N SER A 182 -7.60 9.72 -6.67
CA SER A 182 -6.75 10.73 -6.04
C SER A 182 -7.40 11.21 -4.75
N VAL A 183 -6.69 11.15 -3.65
CA VAL A 183 -7.19 11.36 -2.30
C VAL A 183 -6.36 12.41 -1.58
N VAL A 184 -7.01 13.29 -0.83
CA VAL A 184 -6.36 14.33 -0.03
C VAL A 184 -7.13 14.60 1.26
N GLY A 185 -6.47 15.19 2.24
CA GLY A 185 -7.06 15.77 3.45
C GLY A 185 -6.79 15.01 4.74
N GLU A 186 -6.85 15.72 5.86
CA GLU A 186 -6.61 15.17 7.20
C GLU A 186 -7.61 14.07 7.58
N ARG A 187 -8.89 14.26 7.19
CA ARG A 187 -9.88 13.20 6.99
C ARG A 187 -10.09 13.11 5.49
N ALA A 188 -9.49 12.10 4.91
CA ALA A 188 -9.34 11.98 3.48
C ALA A 188 -10.68 11.92 2.74
N TRP A 189 -10.71 12.49 1.57
CA TRP A 189 -11.84 12.44 0.64
C TRP A 189 -11.33 12.22 -0.79
N LEU A 190 -12.21 11.70 -1.65
CA LEU A 190 -11.86 11.42 -3.04
C LEU A 190 -11.88 12.72 -3.84
N ALA A 191 -10.69 13.25 -4.15
CA ALA A 191 -10.53 14.52 -4.88
C ALA A 191 -10.72 14.36 -6.39
N GLY A 192 -10.76 13.12 -6.90
CA GLY A 192 -10.90 12.83 -8.31
C GLY A 192 -10.12 11.58 -8.72
N LEU A 193 -9.70 11.54 -9.97
CA LEU A 193 -8.84 10.49 -10.52
C LEU A 193 -7.38 10.94 -10.56
N ASN A 194 -6.47 10.02 -10.37
CA ASN A 194 -5.03 10.21 -10.53
C ASN A 194 -4.64 10.31 -12.02
N LEU A 195 -5.02 11.41 -12.67
CA LEU A 195 -4.78 11.60 -14.11
C LEU A 195 -3.29 11.57 -14.48
N ILE A 196 -2.41 11.99 -13.58
CA ILE A 196 -0.96 11.95 -13.79
C ILE A 196 -0.48 10.50 -13.79
N GLY A 197 -0.93 9.72 -12.83
CA GLY A 197 -0.62 8.29 -12.75
C GLY A 197 -1.13 7.50 -13.95
N LEU A 198 -2.36 7.77 -14.40
CA LEU A 198 -2.95 7.16 -15.60
C LEU A 198 -2.09 7.42 -16.86
N LYS A 199 -1.64 8.66 -17.06
CA LYS A 199 -0.76 9.01 -18.16
C LYS A 199 0.61 8.33 -18.09
N ARG A 200 1.21 8.26 -16.90
CA ARG A 200 2.52 7.58 -16.69
C ARG A 200 2.46 6.07 -16.89
N ARG A 201 1.29 5.46 -16.76
CA ARG A 201 1.03 4.06 -17.08
C ARG A 201 0.83 3.79 -18.58
N ASN A 202 0.95 4.83 -19.43
CA ASN A 202 0.75 4.76 -20.88
C ASN A 202 -0.62 4.18 -21.28
N LEU A 203 -1.67 4.47 -20.52
CA LEU A 203 -3.03 4.07 -20.87
C LEU A 203 -3.50 4.87 -22.09
N GLU A 204 -4.28 4.22 -22.94
CA GLU A 204 -4.86 4.85 -24.12
C GLU A 204 -5.78 6.02 -23.72
N ARG A 205 -5.85 7.05 -24.57
CA ARG A 205 -6.70 8.23 -24.29
C ARG A 205 -8.18 7.87 -24.21
N SER A 206 -8.62 6.89 -24.99
CA SER A 206 -9.98 6.33 -24.95
C SER A 206 -10.31 5.77 -23.57
N ASP A 207 -9.41 4.97 -22.98
CA ASP A 207 -9.60 4.34 -21.68
C ASP A 207 -9.67 5.38 -20.55
N ILE A 208 -8.78 6.38 -20.62
CA ILE A 208 -8.80 7.49 -19.65
C ILE A 208 -10.12 8.28 -19.79
N HIS A 209 -10.62 8.45 -21.01
CA HIS A 209 -11.90 9.14 -21.25
C HIS A 209 -13.09 8.34 -20.71
N ALA A 210 -13.12 7.03 -20.98
CA ALA A 210 -14.14 6.13 -20.45
C ALA A 210 -14.15 6.13 -18.90
N LEU A 211 -12.97 6.03 -18.27
CA LEU A 211 -12.85 6.10 -16.82
C LEU A 211 -13.31 7.43 -16.23
N ARG A 212 -13.04 8.56 -16.90
CA ARG A 212 -13.54 9.88 -16.47
C ARG A 212 -15.05 9.99 -16.56
N ASN A 213 -15.64 9.42 -17.60
CA ASN A 213 -17.11 9.39 -17.75
C ASN A 213 -17.74 8.50 -16.68
N ALA A 214 -17.18 7.31 -16.45
CA ALA A 214 -17.60 6.42 -15.37
C ALA A 214 -17.52 7.12 -14.00
N TYR A 215 -16.43 7.82 -13.70
CA TYR A 215 -16.28 8.60 -12.48
C TYR A 215 -17.39 9.68 -12.33
N LYS A 216 -17.73 10.40 -13.41
CA LYS A 216 -18.80 11.39 -13.39
C LYS A 216 -20.16 10.77 -13.10
N ILE A 217 -20.50 9.67 -13.76
CA ILE A 217 -21.75 8.96 -13.53
C ILE A 217 -21.80 8.47 -12.08
N MET A 218 -20.70 7.88 -11.58
CA MET A 218 -20.63 7.30 -10.24
C MET A 218 -20.80 8.33 -9.13
N PHE A 219 -20.14 9.49 -9.24
CA PHE A 219 -19.97 10.40 -8.10
C PHE A 219 -20.60 11.79 -8.27
N ASN A 220 -20.89 12.23 -9.50
CA ASN A 220 -21.46 13.56 -9.76
C ASN A 220 -22.96 13.51 -10.06
N SER A 221 -23.58 12.32 -10.13
CA SER A 221 -25.03 12.17 -10.26
C SER A 221 -25.66 12.01 -8.89
N ASP A 222 -26.81 12.63 -8.69
CA ASP A 222 -27.67 12.45 -7.50
C ASP A 222 -28.78 11.43 -7.75
N GLU A 223 -28.91 10.89 -8.96
CA GLU A 223 -29.92 9.92 -9.33
C GLU A 223 -29.54 8.48 -8.90
N GLY A 224 -30.45 7.79 -8.28
CA GLY A 224 -30.27 6.39 -7.87
C GLY A 224 -29.19 6.16 -6.80
N THR A 225 -28.97 4.89 -6.51
CA THR A 225 -27.91 4.43 -5.59
C THR A 225 -26.57 4.28 -6.30
N LEU A 226 -25.48 4.05 -5.55
CA LEU A 226 -24.19 3.69 -6.14
C LEU A 226 -24.27 2.39 -6.96
N ALA A 227 -25.11 1.44 -6.56
CA ALA A 227 -25.34 0.19 -7.28
C ALA A 227 -26.06 0.42 -8.62
N ASP A 228 -27.07 1.27 -8.66
CA ASP A 228 -27.76 1.63 -9.90
C ASP A 228 -26.82 2.30 -10.88
N ARG A 229 -25.99 3.22 -10.40
CA ARG A 229 -24.98 3.89 -11.22
C ARG A 229 -23.90 2.95 -11.71
N ALA A 230 -23.48 1.98 -10.88
CA ALA A 230 -22.55 0.95 -11.28
C ALA A 230 -23.09 0.08 -12.41
N ALA A 231 -24.40 -0.29 -12.37
CA ALA A 231 -25.04 -1.04 -13.43
C ALA A 231 -25.09 -0.27 -14.77
N ILE A 232 -25.38 1.03 -14.72
CA ILE A 232 -25.32 1.91 -15.92
C ILE A 232 -23.91 1.97 -16.50
N ILE A 233 -22.88 2.10 -15.65
CA ILE A 233 -21.48 2.14 -16.10
C ILE A 233 -21.07 0.79 -16.69
N GLU A 234 -21.48 -0.32 -16.09
CA GLU A 234 -21.21 -1.68 -16.60
C GLU A 234 -21.76 -1.84 -18.02
N GLU A 235 -23.01 -1.44 -18.26
CA GLU A 235 -23.63 -1.50 -19.59
C GLU A 235 -22.90 -0.63 -20.62
N GLN A 236 -22.51 0.61 -20.24
CA GLN A 236 -21.92 1.57 -21.16
C GLN A 236 -20.44 1.35 -21.45
N SER A 237 -19.67 0.95 -20.43
CA SER A 237 -18.20 0.94 -20.51
C SER A 237 -17.54 -0.17 -19.67
N GLY A 238 -18.30 -1.17 -19.18
CA GLY A 238 -17.75 -2.30 -18.43
C GLY A 238 -16.76 -3.16 -19.22
N HIS A 239 -16.78 -3.09 -20.56
CA HIS A 239 -15.79 -3.75 -21.43
C HIS A 239 -14.40 -3.08 -21.40
N VAL A 240 -14.28 -1.84 -20.89
CA VAL A 240 -13.00 -1.12 -20.81
C VAL A 240 -12.25 -1.61 -19.56
N PRO A 241 -11.02 -2.15 -19.67
CA PRO A 241 -10.35 -2.81 -18.56
C PRO A 241 -10.24 -1.98 -17.28
N VAL A 242 -9.88 -0.69 -17.39
CA VAL A 242 -9.73 0.21 -16.22
C VAL A 242 -11.07 0.55 -15.56
N VAL A 243 -12.17 0.54 -16.32
CA VAL A 243 -13.53 0.72 -15.77
C VAL A 243 -13.98 -0.55 -15.08
N ALA A 244 -13.79 -1.71 -15.73
CA ALA A 244 -14.10 -3.02 -15.14
C ALA A 244 -13.36 -3.23 -13.80
N GLU A 245 -12.10 -2.80 -13.71
CA GLU A 245 -11.33 -2.89 -12.48
C GLU A 245 -11.95 -2.06 -11.34
N VAL A 246 -12.40 -0.85 -11.62
CA VAL A 246 -13.09 0.01 -10.65
C VAL A 246 -14.41 -0.64 -10.20
N LEU A 247 -15.22 -1.12 -11.13
CA LEU A 247 -16.49 -1.78 -10.81
C LEU A 247 -16.29 -3.05 -9.97
N LYS A 248 -15.33 -3.89 -10.35
CA LYS A 248 -14.95 -5.08 -9.59
C LYS A 248 -14.49 -4.72 -8.16
N PHE A 249 -13.67 -3.68 -8.01
CA PHE A 249 -13.21 -3.22 -6.70
C PHE A 249 -14.39 -2.74 -5.83
N MET A 250 -15.32 -1.98 -6.41
CA MET A 250 -16.49 -1.48 -5.70
C MET A 250 -17.50 -2.57 -5.33
N GLY A 251 -17.65 -3.59 -6.17
CA GLY A 251 -18.57 -4.72 -5.93
C GLY A 251 -18.03 -5.79 -4.98
N ALA A 252 -16.74 -5.75 -4.62
CA ALA A 252 -16.17 -6.73 -3.70
C ALA A 252 -16.62 -6.47 -2.25
N GLU A 253 -16.82 -7.55 -1.49
CA GLU A 253 -17.14 -7.45 -0.06
C GLU A 253 -16.04 -6.74 0.71
N THR A 254 -16.42 -5.84 1.60
CA THR A 254 -15.50 -5.05 2.42
C THR A 254 -16.13 -4.67 3.76
N SER A 255 -15.30 -4.55 4.78
CA SER A 255 -15.71 -4.03 6.10
C SER A 255 -15.70 -2.49 6.15
N ARG A 256 -15.18 -1.83 5.13
CA ARG A 256 -15.03 -0.38 5.06
C ARG A 256 -15.99 0.25 4.05
N LYS A 257 -16.41 1.47 4.31
CA LYS A 257 -17.15 2.26 3.32
C LYS A 257 -16.20 2.72 2.21
N MET A 258 -16.78 3.00 1.04
CA MET A 258 -16.04 3.65 -0.04
C MET A 258 -15.79 5.12 0.30
N LEU A 259 -14.60 5.61 -0.01
CA LEU A 259 -14.26 7.03 0.10
C LEU A 259 -15.04 7.82 -0.96
N MET A 260 -15.71 8.87 -0.53
CA MET A 260 -16.57 9.68 -1.39
C MET A 260 -15.92 11.04 -1.68
N PRO A 261 -16.31 11.70 -2.79
CA PRO A 261 -15.99 13.10 -2.99
C PRO A 261 -16.61 13.98 -1.90
N ARG A 262 -15.93 15.09 -1.61
CA ARG A 262 -16.46 16.09 -0.70
C ARG A 262 -17.64 16.80 -1.39
N ARG A 263 -18.82 16.76 -0.80
CA ARG A 263 -19.93 17.58 -1.29
C ARG A 263 -19.62 19.04 -0.96
N GLU A 264 -19.63 19.91 -1.96
CA GLU A 264 -19.65 21.35 -1.71
C GLU A 264 -20.96 21.65 -0.98
N SER A 265 -20.90 22.21 0.23
CA SER A 265 -22.07 22.79 0.84
C SER A 265 -22.49 23.96 -0.05
N THR A 266 -23.62 23.85 -0.73
CA THR A 266 -24.29 25.01 -1.30
C THR A 266 -24.60 25.96 -0.15
N ALA A 267 -23.72 26.93 0.07
CA ALA A 267 -24.01 28.07 0.92
C ALA A 267 -25.11 28.85 0.20
N GLN A 268 -26.37 28.51 0.49
CA GLN A 268 -27.50 29.36 0.14
C GLN A 268 -27.39 30.64 0.99
N GLY A 269 -27.44 31.74 0.25
CA GLY A 269 -27.29 33.10 0.69
C GLY A 269 -28.02 33.45 1.99
N ALA A 270 -27.25 33.97 2.90
CA ALA A 270 -27.78 34.92 3.85
C ALA A 270 -27.90 36.27 3.11
N THR A 271 -29.04 36.50 2.45
CA THR A 271 -29.44 37.87 2.11
C THR A 271 -29.63 38.60 3.42
N SER A 272 -28.73 39.53 3.69
CA SER A 272 -28.94 40.56 4.70
C SER A 272 -30.11 41.42 4.31
N ASP A 273 -31.26 41.22 4.92
CA ASP A 273 -32.24 42.30 5.06
C ASP A 273 -31.80 43.16 6.23
N ALA A 274 -31.16 44.26 5.88
CA ALA A 274 -31.00 45.40 6.75
C ALA A 274 -32.09 46.41 6.38
N SER A 275 -33.00 46.62 7.23
CA SER A 275 -33.83 47.82 7.33
C SER A 275 -33.79 48.37 8.73
#